data_c2ebf19fc2b5d640fbd4278e83a84f51
#
_entry.id   c2ebf19fc2b5d640fbd4278e83a84f51
#
_cell.length_a   1.000
_cell.length_b   1.000
_cell.length_c   1.000
_cell.angle_alpha   90.00
_cell.angle_beta   90.00
_cell.angle_gamma   90.00
#
_symmetry.space_group_name_H-M   'P 1'
#
loop_
_entity.id
_entity.type
_entity.pdbx_description
1 polymer ?
#
loop_
_entity_poly.entity_id
_entity_poly.type
_entity_poly.pdbx_seq_one_letter_code
_entity_poly.pdbx_strand_id
1 'polypeptide(L)'
;MKKELYIGLDVHREAVAIAVAEQGRKGEVRDYGQISNDLHALERFITRLRQTHGKRVTLRACYEAGPCGFGVARRLQQLGVECAVVAPSLTPTRAGDRLKTDKRDARKLARLLRAGELSAIYIPEPTDEAIRDLCRARSDAVDDRRRSRNRLKAFLLRHGYRCQESERGKHQELFH
;
A
#
# COMPACT_ATOMS: atom_id res chain seq x y z
N MET A 1 2.96 12.01 -31.61
CA MET A 1 3.25 10.99 -30.57
C MET A 1 2.24 11.15 -29.44
N LYS A 2 1.71 10.06 -28.89
CA LYS A 2 0.86 10.15 -27.69
C LYS A 2 1.73 10.60 -26.52
N LYS A 3 1.30 11.63 -25.79
CA LYS A 3 1.99 12.09 -24.59
C LYS A 3 1.69 11.10 -23.45
N GLU A 4 2.72 10.66 -22.73
CA GLU A 4 2.58 9.81 -21.54
C GLU A 4 2.99 10.58 -20.29
N LEU A 5 2.25 10.37 -19.21
CA LEU A 5 2.52 10.92 -17.88
C LEU A 5 2.56 9.81 -16.85
N TYR A 6 3.54 9.88 -15.98
CA TYR A 6 3.80 8.89 -14.94
C TYR A 6 3.55 9.51 -13.57
N ILE A 7 2.55 9.01 -12.88
CA ILE A 7 2.02 9.55 -11.63
C ILE A 7 2.53 8.69 -10.47
N GLY A 8 3.32 9.26 -9.58
CA GLY A 8 3.69 8.64 -8.32
C GLY A 8 2.77 9.15 -7.22
N LEU A 9 2.20 8.22 -6.46
CA LEU A 9 1.31 8.51 -5.34
C LEU A 9 1.93 7.98 -4.06
N ASP A 10 2.07 8.81 -3.05
CA ASP A 10 2.38 8.39 -1.70
C ASP A 10 1.10 8.47 -0.88
N VAL A 11 0.52 7.27 -0.61
CA VAL A 11 -0.84 7.11 -0.09
C VAL A 11 -0.79 6.93 1.42
N HIS A 12 -1.25 7.93 2.16
CA HIS A 12 -1.43 7.91 3.60
C HIS A 12 -2.91 7.89 3.98
N ARG A 13 -3.19 7.65 5.25
CA ARG A 13 -4.56 7.57 5.78
C ARG A 13 -5.41 8.79 5.44
N GLU A 14 -4.87 9.99 5.63
CA GLU A 14 -5.61 11.26 5.50
C GLU A 14 -5.38 11.94 4.15
N ALA A 15 -4.23 11.69 3.52
CA ALA A 15 -3.81 12.41 2.34
C ALA A 15 -3.01 11.54 1.37
N VAL A 16 -3.00 11.97 0.12
CA VAL A 16 -2.17 11.40 -0.95
C VAL A 16 -1.28 12.49 -1.51
N ALA A 17 0.04 12.33 -1.37
CA ALA A 17 0.99 13.20 -2.05
C ALA A 17 1.18 12.75 -3.49
N ILE A 18 1.23 13.70 -4.43
CA ILE A 18 1.22 13.42 -5.86
C ILE A 18 2.38 14.09 -6.57
N ALA A 19 3.10 13.33 -7.36
CA ALA A 19 4.07 13.86 -8.31
C ALA A 19 3.83 13.26 -9.70
N VAL A 20 4.10 14.03 -10.73
CA VAL A 20 3.93 13.60 -12.12
C VAL A 20 5.24 13.81 -12.88
N ALA A 21 5.72 12.73 -13.51
CA ALA A 21 6.87 12.76 -14.42
C ALA A 21 6.39 12.75 -15.86
N GLU A 22 6.95 13.65 -16.68
CA GLU A 22 6.73 13.63 -18.12
C GLU A 22 7.60 12.56 -18.80
N GLN A 23 7.15 12.10 -19.96
CA GLN A 23 7.84 11.11 -20.78
C GLN A 23 9.27 11.55 -21.15
N GLY A 24 10.16 10.57 -21.25
CA GLY A 24 11.56 10.76 -21.63
C GLY A 24 12.51 10.93 -20.44
N ARG A 25 13.78 10.55 -20.65
CA ARG A 25 14.81 10.52 -19.59
C ARG A 25 15.04 11.88 -18.90
N LYS A 26 14.87 12.99 -19.64
CA LYS A 26 15.00 14.36 -19.16
C LYS A 26 13.66 15.03 -18.87
N GLY A 27 12.54 14.30 -18.96
CA GLY A 27 11.20 14.82 -18.67
C GLY A 27 11.11 15.40 -17.27
N GLU A 28 10.45 16.54 -17.15
CA GLU A 28 10.28 17.21 -15.87
C GLU A 28 9.49 16.31 -14.87
N VAL A 29 9.83 16.44 -13.59
CA VAL A 29 9.06 15.82 -12.51
C VAL A 29 8.50 16.93 -11.63
N ARG A 30 7.19 17.15 -11.73
CA ARG A 30 6.46 18.17 -11.00
C ARG A 30 5.79 17.59 -9.78
N ASP A 31 5.84 18.34 -8.69
CA ASP A 31 5.07 18.09 -7.47
C ASP A 31 3.69 18.76 -7.62
N TYR A 32 2.64 17.99 -7.44
CA TYR A 32 1.26 18.46 -7.49
C TYR A 32 0.66 18.67 -6.08
N GLY A 33 1.49 18.56 -5.03
CA GLY A 33 1.06 18.72 -3.65
C GLY A 33 0.34 17.50 -3.11
N GLN A 34 -0.58 17.74 -2.21
CA GLN A 34 -1.38 16.70 -1.56
C GLN A 34 -2.87 16.93 -1.84
N ILE A 35 -3.59 15.82 -1.96
CA ILE A 35 -5.05 15.78 -1.95
C ILE A 35 -5.52 14.95 -0.75
N SER A 36 -6.78 15.11 -0.31
CA SER A 36 -7.37 14.18 0.65
C SER A 36 -7.40 12.76 0.09
N ASN A 37 -7.20 11.75 0.94
CA ASN A 37 -7.32 10.34 0.55
C ASN A 37 -8.81 9.98 0.38
N ASP A 38 -9.42 10.55 -0.64
CA ASP A 38 -10.80 10.40 -1.04
C ASP A 38 -10.85 10.13 -2.55
N LEU A 39 -11.64 9.14 -2.94
CA LEU A 39 -11.76 8.70 -4.34
C LEU A 39 -12.28 9.81 -5.27
N HIS A 40 -13.12 10.72 -4.77
CA HIS A 40 -13.58 11.88 -5.55
C HIS A 40 -12.47 12.93 -5.74
N ALA A 41 -11.62 13.15 -4.72
CA ALA A 41 -10.46 14.02 -4.86
C ALA A 41 -9.49 13.49 -5.92
N LEU A 42 -9.25 12.18 -5.92
CA LEU A 42 -8.44 11.51 -6.93
C LEU A 42 -9.03 11.68 -8.34
N GLU A 43 -10.34 11.49 -8.50
CA GLU A 43 -11.05 11.67 -9.77
C GLU A 43 -10.93 13.11 -10.30
N ARG A 44 -11.14 14.10 -9.43
CA ARG A 44 -10.96 15.53 -9.79
C ARG A 44 -9.53 15.81 -10.24
N PHE A 45 -8.53 15.22 -9.58
CA PHE A 45 -7.13 15.35 -9.98
C PHE A 45 -6.89 14.77 -11.38
N ILE A 46 -7.33 13.54 -11.65
CA ILE A 46 -7.17 12.88 -12.97
C ILE A 46 -7.90 13.67 -14.07
N THR A 47 -9.10 14.17 -13.79
CA THR A 47 -9.86 14.99 -14.72
C THR A 47 -9.12 16.29 -15.06
N ARG A 48 -8.61 16.99 -14.06
CA ARG A 48 -7.81 18.22 -14.25
C ARG A 48 -6.54 17.94 -15.06
N LEU A 49 -5.86 16.84 -14.79
CA LEU A 49 -4.65 16.45 -15.50
C LEU A 49 -4.94 16.20 -16.99
N ARG A 50 -6.06 15.56 -17.32
CA ARG A 50 -6.51 15.35 -18.71
C ARG A 50 -6.94 16.65 -19.39
N GLN A 51 -7.56 17.58 -18.67
CA GLN A 51 -7.90 18.91 -19.21
C GLN A 51 -6.64 19.69 -19.58
N THR A 52 -5.60 19.63 -18.73
CA THR A 52 -4.33 20.36 -18.96
C THR A 52 -3.49 19.76 -20.09
N HIS A 53 -3.45 18.43 -20.20
CA HIS A 53 -2.55 17.75 -21.14
C HIS A 53 -3.25 17.16 -22.38
N GLY A 54 -4.56 17.33 -22.46
CA GLY A 54 -5.41 16.81 -23.53
C GLY A 54 -5.99 15.42 -23.25
N LYS A 55 -7.19 15.17 -23.79
CA LYS A 55 -7.95 13.92 -23.57
C LYS A 55 -7.23 12.64 -24.05
N ARG A 56 -6.28 12.76 -24.95
CA ARG A 56 -5.52 11.63 -25.54
C ARG A 56 -4.24 11.29 -24.78
N VAL A 57 -3.99 11.95 -23.62
CA VAL A 57 -2.84 11.64 -22.79
C VAL A 57 -2.98 10.25 -22.17
N THR A 58 -1.92 9.45 -22.26
CA THR A 58 -1.84 8.17 -21.54
C THR A 58 -1.34 8.44 -20.13
N LEU A 59 -2.09 7.99 -19.14
CA LEU A 59 -1.75 8.14 -17.73
C LEU A 59 -1.39 6.78 -17.15
N ARG A 60 -0.23 6.71 -16.52
CA ARG A 60 0.22 5.55 -15.73
C ARG A 60 0.48 6.01 -14.31
N ALA A 61 0.03 5.25 -13.33
CA ALA A 61 0.17 5.57 -11.92
C ALA A 61 0.85 4.43 -11.15
N CYS A 62 1.47 4.76 -10.04
CA CYS A 62 1.93 3.77 -9.08
C CYS A 62 1.86 4.30 -7.65
N TYR A 63 1.73 3.37 -6.70
CA TYR A 63 1.91 3.63 -5.27
C TYR A 63 2.44 2.39 -4.55
N GLU A 64 2.97 2.58 -3.34
CA GLU A 64 3.42 1.47 -2.52
C GLU A 64 2.24 0.82 -1.77
N ALA A 65 2.22 -0.51 -1.74
CA ALA A 65 1.26 -1.27 -0.96
C ALA A 65 1.35 -0.91 0.52
N GLY A 66 0.22 -0.62 1.13
CA GLY A 66 0.14 -0.18 2.51
C GLY A 66 -1.24 -0.43 3.11
N PRO A 67 -1.50 0.07 4.32
CA PRO A 67 -2.76 -0.16 5.05
C PRO A 67 -3.99 0.42 4.35
N CYS A 68 -3.82 1.32 3.37
CA CYS A 68 -4.92 1.88 2.57
C CYS A 68 -5.47 0.91 1.50
N GLY A 69 -4.88 -0.29 1.35
CA GLY A 69 -5.37 -1.33 0.46
C GLY A 69 -5.32 -0.97 -1.03
N PHE A 70 -6.23 -1.54 -1.81
CA PHE A 70 -6.24 -1.44 -3.27
C PHE A 70 -7.34 -0.53 -3.84
N GLY A 71 -8.08 0.19 -2.99
CA GLY A 71 -9.17 1.08 -3.41
C GLY A 71 -8.74 2.15 -4.41
N VAL A 72 -7.57 2.77 -4.18
CA VAL A 72 -6.97 3.77 -5.09
C VAL A 72 -6.66 3.17 -6.47
N ALA A 73 -6.07 1.98 -6.51
CA ALA A 73 -5.74 1.30 -7.77
C ALA A 73 -7.00 0.98 -8.58
N ARG A 74 -8.00 0.40 -7.93
CA ARG A 74 -9.29 0.06 -8.58
C ARG A 74 -9.97 1.32 -9.13
N ARG A 75 -9.96 2.43 -8.36
CA ARG A 75 -10.55 3.68 -8.84
C ARG A 75 -9.79 4.24 -10.04
N LEU A 76 -8.47 4.22 -10.03
CA LEU A 76 -7.65 4.64 -11.17
C LEU A 76 -7.93 3.80 -12.42
N GLN A 77 -8.04 2.48 -12.25
CA GLN A 77 -8.38 1.57 -13.36
C GLN A 77 -9.77 1.87 -13.94
N GLN A 78 -10.79 2.14 -13.10
CA GLN A 78 -12.11 2.58 -13.56
C GLN A 78 -12.06 3.89 -14.34
N LEU A 79 -11.12 4.78 -13.99
CA LEU A 79 -10.89 6.03 -14.71
C LEU A 79 -10.01 5.85 -15.97
N GLY A 80 -9.67 4.62 -16.34
CA GLY A 80 -8.82 4.32 -17.49
C GLY A 80 -7.36 4.76 -17.30
N VAL A 81 -6.87 4.71 -16.07
CA VAL A 81 -5.47 4.93 -15.71
C VAL A 81 -4.85 3.59 -15.32
N GLU A 82 -3.82 3.17 -16.02
CA GLU A 82 -3.03 2.00 -15.63
C GLU A 82 -2.36 2.26 -14.28
N CYS A 83 -2.60 1.40 -13.29
CA CYS A 83 -2.05 1.58 -11.95
C CYS A 83 -1.28 0.36 -11.49
N ALA A 84 0.01 0.54 -11.18
CA ALA A 84 0.88 -0.44 -10.58
C ALA A 84 0.92 -0.26 -9.06
N VAL A 85 0.58 -1.28 -8.29
CA VAL A 85 0.84 -1.33 -6.85
C VAL A 85 2.15 -2.06 -6.65
N VAL A 86 3.08 -1.49 -5.88
CA VAL A 86 4.41 -2.05 -5.68
C VAL A 86 4.65 -2.39 -4.22
N ALA A 87 5.40 -3.44 -3.95
CA ALA A 87 5.79 -3.77 -2.58
C ALA A 87 6.91 -2.82 -2.11
N PRO A 88 6.83 -2.22 -0.90
CA PRO A 88 7.87 -1.34 -0.39
C PRO A 88 9.26 -1.99 -0.34
N SER A 89 9.31 -3.29 -0.06
CA SER A 89 10.56 -4.08 -0.03
C SER A 89 11.22 -4.28 -1.40
N LEU A 90 10.47 -4.10 -2.49
CA LEU A 90 10.94 -4.22 -3.88
C LEU A 90 11.19 -2.87 -4.53
N THR A 91 10.89 -1.76 -3.84
CA THR A 91 11.15 -0.42 -4.36
C THR A 91 12.63 -0.08 -4.22
N PRO A 92 13.37 0.23 -5.31
CA PRO A 92 14.78 0.57 -5.23
C PRO A 92 15.04 1.77 -4.29
N THR A 93 15.99 1.60 -3.35
CA THR A 93 16.41 2.66 -2.43
C THR A 93 17.85 3.06 -2.74
N ARG A 94 18.13 4.37 -2.77
CA ARG A 94 19.51 4.87 -2.92
C ARG A 94 20.14 5.15 -1.56
N ALA A 95 21.43 4.86 -1.43
CA ALA A 95 22.21 5.28 -0.27
C ALA A 95 22.16 6.82 -0.20
N GLY A 96 21.51 7.40 0.81
CA GLY A 96 21.31 8.85 0.97
C GLY A 96 19.83 9.28 1.08
N ASP A 97 18.87 8.42 0.79
CA ASP A 97 17.42 8.70 0.95
C ASP A 97 16.97 8.73 2.44
N ARG A 98 17.85 9.19 3.36
CA ARG A 98 17.61 9.16 4.82
C ARG A 98 16.54 10.16 5.30
N LEU A 99 16.24 11.20 4.54
CA LEU A 99 15.19 12.16 4.87
C LEU A 99 13.91 11.80 4.11
N LYS A 100 13.08 11.00 4.77
CA LYS A 100 11.77 10.59 4.25
C LYS A 100 10.80 11.77 4.32
N THR A 101 10.26 12.18 3.16
CA THR A 101 9.15 13.13 3.07
C THR A 101 8.21 12.67 1.98
N ASP A 102 6.90 12.74 2.21
CA ASP A 102 5.85 12.30 1.30
C ASP A 102 6.04 12.82 -0.14
N LYS A 103 6.47 14.07 -0.27
CA LYS A 103 6.78 14.69 -1.58
C LYS A 103 7.94 14.01 -2.30
N ARG A 104 8.98 13.61 -1.56
CA ARG A 104 10.14 12.90 -2.15
C ARG A 104 9.76 11.51 -2.57
N ASP A 105 8.92 10.84 -1.77
CA ASP A 105 8.48 9.48 -2.04
C ASP A 105 7.58 9.43 -3.28
N ALA A 106 6.60 10.33 -3.42
CA ALA A 106 5.80 10.48 -4.64
C ALA A 106 6.67 10.78 -5.89
N ARG A 107 7.65 11.69 -5.78
CA ARG A 107 8.56 12.02 -6.90
C ARG A 107 9.47 10.86 -7.27
N LYS A 108 9.94 10.11 -6.29
CA LYS A 108 10.73 8.90 -6.49
C LYS A 108 9.92 7.85 -7.25
N LEU A 109 8.70 7.56 -6.81
CA LEU A 109 7.79 6.62 -7.45
C LEU A 109 7.49 7.01 -8.90
N ALA A 110 7.19 8.28 -9.18
CA ALA A 110 6.96 8.76 -10.54
C ALA A 110 8.18 8.54 -11.46
N ARG A 111 9.39 8.76 -10.95
CA ARG A 111 10.63 8.54 -11.70
C ARG A 111 10.89 7.07 -11.98
N LEU A 112 10.73 6.22 -10.97
CA LEU A 112 10.92 4.77 -11.08
C LEU A 112 9.90 4.14 -12.04
N LEU A 113 8.64 4.58 -11.96
CA LEU A 113 7.60 4.14 -12.90
C LEU A 113 7.96 4.51 -14.34
N ARG A 114 8.39 5.74 -14.57
CA ARG A 114 8.85 6.21 -15.89
C ARG A 114 10.04 5.42 -16.41
N ALA A 115 10.95 5.03 -15.52
CA ALA A 115 12.14 4.26 -15.87
C ALA A 115 11.84 2.77 -16.12
N GLY A 116 10.63 2.28 -15.77
CA GLY A 116 10.30 0.86 -15.83
C GLY A 116 10.99 0.01 -14.76
N GLU A 117 11.43 0.63 -13.66
CA GLU A 117 12.19 -0.02 -12.57
C GLU A 117 11.30 -0.56 -11.45
N LEU A 118 9.98 -0.51 -11.61
CA LEU A 118 9.04 -0.97 -10.60
C LEU A 118 8.43 -2.33 -10.98
N SER A 119 8.44 -3.25 -10.04
CA SER A 119 7.73 -4.53 -10.15
C SER A 119 6.37 -4.43 -9.46
N ALA A 120 5.30 -4.54 -10.26
CA ALA A 120 3.94 -4.53 -9.73
C ALA A 120 3.62 -5.84 -8.99
N ILE A 121 2.90 -5.72 -7.88
CA ILE A 121 2.29 -6.87 -7.21
C ILE A 121 0.90 -7.14 -7.79
N TYR A 122 0.44 -8.38 -7.61
CA TYR A 122 -0.92 -8.76 -7.98
C TYR A 122 -1.94 -8.03 -7.10
N ILE A 123 -2.95 -7.44 -7.73
CA ILE A 123 -4.11 -6.83 -7.06
C ILE A 123 -5.21 -7.90 -6.99
N PRO A 124 -5.57 -8.39 -5.80
CA PRO A 124 -6.59 -9.42 -5.68
C PRO A 124 -7.98 -8.88 -6.02
N GLU A 125 -8.87 -9.78 -6.42
CA GLU A 125 -10.29 -9.46 -6.50
C GLU A 125 -10.84 -9.11 -5.10
N PRO A 126 -11.89 -8.29 -4.98
CA PRO A 126 -12.42 -7.86 -3.68
C PRO A 126 -12.79 -9.00 -2.73
N THR A 127 -13.30 -10.11 -3.26
CA THR A 127 -13.65 -11.31 -2.49
C THR A 127 -12.41 -12.00 -1.93
N ASP A 128 -11.36 -12.14 -2.73
CA ASP A 128 -10.09 -12.75 -2.30
C ASP A 128 -9.35 -11.85 -1.30
N GLU A 129 -9.41 -10.53 -1.50
CA GLU A 129 -8.88 -9.57 -0.54
C GLU A 129 -9.56 -9.72 0.83
N ALA A 130 -10.89 -9.77 0.86
CA ALA A 130 -11.66 -9.92 2.09
C ALA A 130 -11.32 -11.24 2.83
N ILE A 131 -11.20 -12.36 2.10
CA ILE A 131 -10.80 -13.65 2.69
C ILE A 131 -9.38 -13.57 3.25
N ARG A 132 -8.44 -12.99 2.50
CA ARG A 132 -7.04 -12.83 2.96
C ARG A 132 -6.96 -11.96 4.21
N ASP A 133 -7.72 -10.88 4.27
CA ASP A 133 -7.76 -9.98 5.42
C ASP A 133 -8.36 -10.66 6.64
N LEU A 134 -9.43 -11.44 6.47
CA LEU A 134 -10.02 -12.26 7.54
C LEU A 134 -9.02 -13.30 8.07
N CYS A 135 -8.30 -13.99 7.18
CA CYS A 135 -7.27 -14.96 7.57
C CYS A 135 -6.13 -14.30 8.35
N ARG A 136 -5.69 -13.10 7.93
CA ARG A 136 -4.67 -12.33 8.65
C ARG A 136 -5.16 -11.90 10.03
N ALA A 137 -6.35 -11.31 10.10
CA ALA A 137 -6.95 -10.89 11.37
C ALA A 137 -7.09 -12.06 12.34
N ARG A 138 -7.50 -13.25 11.85
CA ARG A 138 -7.53 -14.46 12.66
C ARG A 138 -6.15 -14.86 13.16
N SER A 139 -5.15 -14.84 12.30
CA SER A 139 -3.77 -15.19 12.67
C SER A 139 -3.22 -14.24 13.73
N ASP A 140 -3.44 -12.94 13.57
CA ASP A 140 -3.02 -11.91 14.52
C ASP A 140 -3.70 -12.11 15.88
N ALA A 141 -5.01 -12.39 15.91
CA ALA A 141 -5.75 -12.68 17.15
C ALA A 141 -5.24 -13.94 17.87
N VAL A 142 -4.88 -14.98 17.11
CA VAL A 142 -4.27 -16.21 17.67
C VAL A 142 -2.91 -15.91 18.28
N ASP A 143 -2.08 -15.13 17.60
CA ASP A 143 -0.76 -14.72 18.09
C ASP A 143 -0.85 -13.83 19.34
N ASP A 144 -1.77 -12.88 19.37
CA ASP A 144 -2.00 -12.03 20.54
C ASP A 144 -2.46 -12.84 21.74
N ARG A 145 -3.37 -13.79 21.54
CA ARG A 145 -3.77 -14.73 22.60
C ARG A 145 -2.57 -15.53 23.12
N ARG A 146 -1.71 -16.03 22.23
CA ARG A 146 -0.49 -16.77 22.60
C ARG A 146 0.45 -15.89 23.42
N ARG A 147 0.70 -14.66 22.98
CA ARG A 147 1.55 -13.67 23.68
C ARG A 147 0.99 -13.35 25.06
N SER A 148 -0.32 -13.11 25.18
CA SER A 148 -0.98 -12.81 26.44
C SER A 148 -0.88 -13.98 27.43
N ARG A 149 -1.10 -15.21 26.96
CA ARG A 149 -0.92 -16.41 27.78
C ARG A 149 0.52 -16.58 28.27
N ASN A 150 1.50 -16.33 27.42
CA ASN A 150 2.91 -16.42 27.79
C ASN A 150 3.30 -15.35 28.81
N ARG A 151 2.80 -14.11 28.68
CA ARG A 151 3.00 -13.04 29.69
C ARG A 151 2.41 -13.43 31.04
N LEU A 152 1.17 -13.96 31.02
CA LEU A 152 0.53 -14.43 32.27
C LEU A 152 1.31 -15.58 32.93
N LYS A 153 1.73 -16.58 32.14
CA LYS A 153 2.56 -17.70 32.65
C LYS A 153 3.88 -17.20 33.24
N ALA A 154 4.55 -16.28 32.58
CA ALA A 154 5.79 -15.69 33.08
C ALA A 154 5.57 -14.88 34.37
N PHE A 155 4.46 -14.15 34.49
CA PHE A 155 4.07 -13.45 35.72
C PHE A 155 3.85 -14.44 36.84
N LEU A 156 3.01 -15.45 36.66
CA LEU A 156 2.71 -16.47 37.70
C LEU A 156 3.97 -17.20 38.13
N LEU A 157 4.86 -17.56 37.21
CA LEU A 157 6.11 -18.25 37.53
C LEU A 157 7.01 -17.41 38.44
N ARG A 158 7.08 -16.09 38.25
CA ARG A 158 7.84 -15.17 39.13
C ARG A 158 7.30 -15.13 40.54
N HIS A 159 6.00 -15.44 40.72
CA HIS A 159 5.37 -15.52 42.01
C HIS A 159 5.28 -16.95 42.57
N GLY A 160 6.07 -17.90 42.02
CA GLY A 160 6.14 -19.26 42.47
C GLY A 160 5.01 -20.19 42.01
N TYR A 161 4.06 -19.67 41.21
CA TYR A 161 2.96 -20.48 40.66
C TYR A 161 3.40 -21.15 39.36
N ARG A 162 3.26 -22.47 39.31
CA ARG A 162 3.52 -23.27 38.09
C ARG A 162 2.22 -23.81 37.53
N CYS A 163 1.86 -23.44 36.31
CA CYS A 163 0.73 -24.08 35.62
C CYS A 163 1.09 -25.54 35.31
N GLN A 164 0.35 -26.49 35.85
CA GLN A 164 0.46 -27.88 35.46
C GLN A 164 -0.11 -28.04 34.03
N GLU A 165 0.62 -28.73 33.14
CA GLU A 165 0.23 -28.90 31.75
C GLU A 165 -0.85 -29.98 31.52
N SER A 166 -1.58 -30.39 32.56
CA SER A 166 -2.43 -31.58 32.55
C SER A 166 -3.74 -31.53 31.76
N GLU A 167 -4.04 -30.45 31.04
CA GLU A 167 -5.30 -30.36 30.27
C GLU A 167 -5.15 -30.04 28.76
N ARG A 168 -4.02 -30.37 28.15
CA ARG A 168 -3.85 -30.15 26.71
C ARG A 168 -4.63 -31.14 25.82
N GLY A 169 -5.25 -32.19 26.39
CA GLY A 169 -5.84 -33.30 25.60
C GLY A 169 -7.36 -33.30 25.47
N LYS A 170 -8.12 -32.55 26.28
CA LYS A 170 -9.57 -32.74 26.35
C LYS A 170 -10.46 -31.76 25.61
N HIS A 171 -9.92 -30.72 24.99
CA HIS A 171 -10.72 -29.74 24.23
C HIS A 171 -10.51 -29.73 22.71
N GLN A 172 -9.84 -30.75 22.18
CA GLN A 172 -9.61 -30.83 20.72
C GLN A 172 -10.70 -31.60 19.96
N GLU A 173 -11.65 -32.23 20.67
CA GLU A 173 -12.70 -33.08 20.07
C GLU A 173 -14.06 -32.38 19.91
N LEU A 174 -14.19 -31.07 20.17
CA LEU A 174 -15.48 -30.37 20.12
C LEU A 174 -15.72 -29.50 18.88
N PHE A 175 -14.86 -29.58 17.87
CA PHE A 175 -15.09 -28.88 16.60
C PHE A 175 -14.68 -29.79 15.42
N HIS A 176 -15.50 -30.78 15.16
CA HIS A 176 -15.66 -31.40 13.83
C HIS A 176 -17.02 -31.02 13.28
#